data_7154e5345b1875a1b4f18cef786024b4
#
_entry.id   7154e5345b1875a1b4f18cef786024b4
#
_cell.length_a   1.000
_cell.length_b   1.000
_cell.length_c   1.000
_cell.angle_alpha   90.00
_cell.angle_beta   90.00
_cell.angle_gamma   90.00
#
_symmetry.space_group_name_H-M   'P 1'
#
loop_
_entity.id
_entity.type
_entity.pdbx_description
1 polymer ?
#
loop_
_entity_poly.entity_id
_entity_poly.type
_entity_poly.pdbx_seq_one_letter_code
_entity_poly.pdbx_strand_id
1 'polypeptide(L)'
;MRIDVFTIFPSLVDGFCQESLLGRAREEHLLDLRVHDIRANTTDAHRTVDDTPFGGGAGMVMRPEPIFASVRAANPPRPLLLLSPGGKKFDQTIARSLAASQGFSLLCGRYEGVDHRVVQELCDGEVSIGDFVL
;
A
#
# COMPACT_ATOMS: atom_id res chain seq x y z
N MET A 1 -8.81 -7.25 13.90
CA MET A 1 -8.77 -6.59 12.56
C MET A 1 -7.46 -6.93 11.87
N ARG A 2 -7.52 -7.30 10.62
CA ARG A 2 -6.32 -7.52 9.80
C ARG A 2 -6.09 -6.34 8.86
N ILE A 3 -4.87 -5.80 8.86
CA ILE A 3 -4.44 -4.74 7.94
C ILE A 3 -3.17 -5.20 7.25
N ASP A 4 -3.18 -5.21 5.93
CA ASP A 4 -2.00 -5.51 5.12
C ASP A 4 -1.48 -4.22 4.49
N VAL A 5 -0.18 -3.99 4.53
CA VAL A 5 0.47 -2.82 3.94
C VAL A 5 1.53 -3.31 2.94
N PHE A 6 1.44 -2.84 1.70
CA PHE A 6 2.39 -3.16 0.65
C PHE A 6 3.28 -1.95 0.39
N THR A 7 4.58 -2.12 0.55
CA THR A 7 5.54 -1.01 0.50
C THR A 7 6.92 -1.50 0.05
N ILE A 8 7.75 -0.61 -0.48
CA ILE A 8 9.16 -0.90 -0.74
C ILE A 8 10.05 -0.58 0.47
N PHE A 9 9.47 -0.07 1.56
CA PHE A 9 10.18 0.24 2.81
C PHE A 9 9.48 -0.43 4.00
N PRO A 10 9.46 -1.77 4.06
CA PRO A 10 8.69 -2.48 5.09
C PRO A 10 9.14 -2.18 6.51
N SER A 11 10.43 -2.00 6.76
CA SER A 11 10.92 -1.71 8.10
C SER A 11 10.49 -0.33 8.60
N LEU A 12 10.32 0.64 7.71
CA LEU A 12 9.82 1.97 8.07
C LEU A 12 8.38 1.88 8.60
N VAL A 13 7.53 1.18 7.87
CA VAL A 13 6.13 1.00 8.26
C VAL A 13 6.01 0.14 9.51
N ASP A 14 6.69 -1.00 9.54
CA ASP A 14 6.64 -1.92 10.67
C ASP A 14 7.15 -1.26 11.95
N GLY A 15 8.27 -0.55 11.86
CA GLY A 15 8.84 0.16 13.00
C GLY A 15 7.90 1.22 13.57
N PHE A 16 7.26 2.01 12.72
CA PHE A 16 6.26 2.98 13.16
C PHE A 16 5.09 2.29 13.89
N CYS A 17 4.64 1.18 13.35
CA CYS A 17 3.49 0.45 13.89
C CYS A 17 3.81 -0.40 15.13
N GLN A 18 5.07 -0.45 15.57
CA GLN A 18 5.45 -1.06 16.84
C GLN A 18 5.29 -0.11 18.02
N GLU A 19 5.07 1.17 17.76
CA GLU A 19 5.06 2.21 18.78
C GLU A 19 3.65 2.52 19.27
N SER A 20 3.58 3.01 20.52
CA SER A 20 2.39 3.63 21.12
C SER A 20 1.14 2.74 21.02
N LEU A 21 0.00 3.33 20.65
CA LEU A 21 -1.29 2.63 20.62
C LEU A 21 -1.32 1.50 19.57
N LEU A 22 -0.65 1.67 18.44
CA LEU A 22 -0.58 0.63 17.43
C LEU A 22 0.20 -0.58 17.95
N GLY A 23 1.33 -0.35 18.60
CA GLY A 23 2.12 -1.41 19.20
C GLY A 23 1.34 -2.18 20.27
N ARG A 24 0.59 -1.48 21.11
CA ARG A 24 -0.26 -2.12 22.12
C ARG A 24 -1.37 -2.97 21.49
N ALA A 25 -2.01 -2.46 20.44
CA ALA A 25 -3.05 -3.20 19.75
C ALA A 25 -2.52 -4.50 19.16
N ARG A 26 -1.30 -4.49 18.63
CA ARG A 26 -0.64 -5.69 18.09
C ARG A 26 -0.31 -6.68 19.21
N GLU A 27 0.24 -6.21 20.32
CA GLU A 27 0.59 -7.06 21.47
C GLU A 27 -0.65 -7.72 22.08
N GLU A 28 -1.76 -7.01 22.13
CA GLU A 28 -3.03 -7.51 22.68
C GLU A 28 -3.86 -8.30 21.65
N HIS A 29 -3.31 -8.55 20.46
CA HIS A 29 -3.97 -9.29 19.38
C HIS A 29 -5.27 -8.65 18.86
N LEU A 30 -5.42 -7.34 19.06
CA LEU A 30 -6.54 -6.58 18.52
C LEU A 30 -6.28 -6.19 17.06
N LEU A 31 -5.02 -6.09 16.66
CA LEU A 31 -4.58 -5.72 15.33
C LEU A 31 -3.58 -6.76 14.80
N ASP A 32 -3.93 -7.40 13.69
CA ASP A 32 -3.03 -8.26 12.91
C ASP A 32 -2.50 -7.41 11.75
N LEU A 33 -1.36 -6.78 11.93
CA LEU A 33 -0.71 -5.98 10.91
C LEU A 33 0.32 -6.81 10.17
N ARG A 34 0.19 -6.87 8.85
CA ARG A 34 1.12 -7.59 7.97
C ARG A 34 1.73 -6.62 6.98
N VAL A 35 3.03 -6.42 7.06
CA VAL A 35 3.78 -5.53 6.19
C VAL A 35 4.50 -6.37 5.14
N HIS A 36 4.23 -6.09 3.88
CA HIS A 36 4.76 -6.84 2.75
C HIS A 36 5.77 -6.00 1.96
N ASP A 37 6.92 -6.57 1.71
CA ASP A 37 7.95 -5.97 0.87
C ASP A 37 7.64 -6.28 -0.59
N ILE A 38 7.27 -5.25 -1.36
CA ILE A 38 6.97 -5.41 -2.78
C ILE A 38 8.17 -5.97 -3.54
N ARG A 39 9.40 -5.63 -3.12
CA ARG A 39 10.62 -6.12 -3.74
C ARG A 39 10.86 -7.61 -3.56
N ALA A 40 10.26 -8.23 -2.56
CA ALA A 40 10.41 -9.65 -2.32
C ALA A 40 9.88 -10.52 -3.47
N ASN A 41 9.03 -9.95 -4.33
CA ASN A 41 8.41 -10.66 -5.46
C ASN A 41 8.97 -10.23 -6.82
N THR A 42 10.12 -9.55 -6.84
CA THR A 42 10.82 -9.25 -8.10
C THR A 42 11.62 -10.45 -8.57
N THR A 43 11.77 -10.59 -9.89
CA THR A 43 12.46 -11.72 -10.50
C THR A 43 13.87 -11.39 -10.96
N ASP A 44 14.27 -10.11 -10.97
CA ASP A 44 15.58 -9.68 -11.40
C ASP A 44 16.56 -9.55 -10.23
N ALA A 45 17.86 -9.53 -10.54
CA ALA A 45 18.93 -9.48 -9.55
C ALA A 45 18.93 -8.18 -8.74
N HIS A 46 18.42 -7.10 -9.31
CA HIS A 46 18.36 -5.79 -8.66
C HIS A 46 17.04 -5.54 -7.93
N ARG A 47 16.12 -6.49 -7.98
CA ARG A 47 14.79 -6.38 -7.36
C ARG A 47 14.10 -5.08 -7.80
N THR A 48 14.06 -4.88 -9.13
CA THR A 48 13.54 -3.66 -9.74
C THR A 48 12.04 -3.54 -9.54
N VAL A 49 11.59 -2.37 -9.04
CA VAL A 49 10.17 -2.10 -8.77
C VAL A 49 9.66 -0.86 -9.49
N ASP A 50 10.50 -0.20 -10.28
CA ASP A 50 10.18 1.06 -10.95
C ASP A 50 10.40 0.97 -12.45
N ASP A 51 9.75 1.87 -13.19
CA ASP A 51 9.83 1.93 -14.65
C ASP A 51 9.48 3.35 -15.09
N THR A 52 9.66 3.62 -16.40
CA THR A 52 9.22 4.89 -16.98
C THR A 52 7.69 4.96 -17.04
N PRO A 53 7.08 6.18 -16.96
CA PRO A 53 5.64 6.31 -17.08
C PRO A 53 5.12 5.78 -18.41
N PHE A 54 3.94 5.16 -18.38
CA PHE A 54 3.26 4.69 -19.58
C PHE A 54 2.95 5.89 -20.50
N GLY A 55 3.34 5.79 -21.76
CA GLY A 55 3.18 6.89 -22.71
C GLY A 55 4.29 7.93 -22.67
N GLY A 56 5.30 7.75 -21.82
CA GLY A 56 6.43 8.66 -21.67
C GLY A 56 6.21 9.69 -20.58
N GLY A 57 7.09 10.67 -20.51
CA GLY A 57 7.07 11.72 -19.50
C GLY A 57 8.28 11.65 -18.57
N ALA A 58 8.39 12.65 -17.67
CA ALA A 58 9.47 12.71 -16.69
C ALA A 58 9.15 11.86 -15.47
N GLY A 59 10.20 11.44 -14.76
CA GLY A 59 10.08 10.68 -13.52
C GLY A 59 9.90 9.18 -13.72
N MET A 60 9.67 8.50 -12.64
CA MET A 60 9.54 7.04 -12.59
C MET A 60 8.22 6.67 -11.91
N VAL A 61 7.65 5.55 -12.31
CA VAL A 61 6.48 4.96 -11.65
C VAL A 61 6.83 3.55 -11.20
N MET A 62 6.09 3.03 -10.23
CA MET A 62 6.29 1.66 -9.76
C MET A 62 5.72 0.67 -10.78
N ARG A 63 6.49 -0.38 -11.05
CA ARG A 63 6.10 -1.43 -11.99
C ARG A 63 4.91 -2.23 -11.46
N PRO A 64 3.99 -2.66 -12.33
CA PRO A 64 2.83 -3.43 -11.89
C PRO A 64 3.16 -4.87 -11.48
N GLU A 65 4.11 -5.53 -12.12
CA GLU A 65 4.38 -6.96 -11.92
C GLU A 65 4.72 -7.31 -10.46
N PRO A 66 5.66 -6.62 -9.79
CA PRO A 66 5.96 -6.93 -8.40
C PRO A 66 4.77 -6.66 -7.46
N ILE A 67 3.98 -5.62 -7.76
CA ILE A 67 2.80 -5.28 -6.97
C ILE A 67 1.74 -6.39 -7.10
N PHE A 68 1.43 -6.81 -8.31
CA PHE A 68 0.48 -7.91 -8.56
C PHE A 68 0.93 -9.19 -7.86
N ALA A 69 2.22 -9.53 -7.97
CA ALA A 69 2.76 -10.72 -7.34
C ALA A 69 2.65 -10.66 -5.81
N SER A 70 2.97 -9.52 -5.20
CA SER A 70 2.88 -9.34 -3.75
C SER A 70 1.45 -9.48 -3.25
N VAL A 71 0.49 -8.87 -3.94
CA VAL A 71 -0.91 -8.91 -3.53
C VAL A 71 -1.48 -10.32 -3.70
N ARG A 72 -1.18 -10.99 -4.80
CA ARG A 72 -1.63 -12.38 -5.01
C ARG A 72 -1.08 -13.32 -3.94
N ALA A 73 0.19 -13.18 -3.60
CA ALA A 73 0.82 -14.03 -2.59
C ALA A 73 0.20 -13.83 -1.20
N ALA A 74 -0.15 -12.59 -0.86
CA ALA A 74 -0.69 -12.26 0.45
C ALA A 74 -2.18 -12.55 0.59
N ASN A 75 -2.93 -12.51 -0.50
CA ASN A 75 -4.39 -12.60 -0.51
C ASN A 75 -4.99 -11.70 0.59
N PRO A 76 -4.76 -10.38 0.50
CA PRO A 76 -5.06 -9.49 1.61
C PRO A 76 -6.54 -9.16 1.74
N PRO A 77 -6.96 -8.65 2.91
CA PRO A 77 -8.35 -8.21 3.07
C PRO A 77 -8.66 -7.03 2.15
N ARG A 78 -9.90 -6.99 1.69
CA ARG A 78 -10.42 -5.89 0.87
C ARG A 78 -11.22 -4.92 1.76
N PRO A 79 -11.27 -3.63 1.42
CA PRO A 79 -10.74 -3.02 0.19
C PRO A 79 -9.22 -2.88 0.21
N LEU A 80 -8.63 -2.95 -0.97
CA LEU A 80 -7.22 -2.60 -1.20
C LEU A 80 -7.19 -1.16 -1.73
N LEU A 81 -6.62 -0.26 -0.95
CA LEU A 81 -6.64 1.18 -1.23
C LEU A 81 -5.24 1.67 -1.58
N LEU A 82 -5.13 2.35 -2.72
CA LEU A 82 -3.90 3.03 -3.10
C LEU A 82 -3.83 4.38 -2.38
N LEU A 83 -2.71 4.67 -1.74
CA LEU A 83 -2.44 6.00 -1.20
C LEU A 83 -1.91 6.89 -2.33
N SER A 84 -2.70 7.89 -2.72
CA SER A 84 -2.43 8.69 -3.91
C SER A 84 -3.01 10.10 -3.72
N PRO A 85 -2.33 11.16 -4.19
CA PRO A 85 -2.86 12.51 -4.11
C PRO A 85 -4.13 12.71 -4.95
N GLY A 86 -4.37 11.87 -5.95
CA GLY A 86 -5.59 11.91 -6.75
C GLY A 86 -6.79 11.20 -6.13
N GLY A 87 -6.62 10.56 -4.98
CA GLY A 87 -7.69 9.83 -4.32
C GLY A 87 -8.64 10.70 -3.52
N LYS A 88 -9.69 10.07 -3.00
CA LYS A 88 -10.62 10.74 -2.11
C LYS A 88 -9.88 11.10 -0.81
N LYS A 89 -10.07 12.35 -0.36
CA LYS A 89 -9.41 12.82 0.85
C LYS A 89 -9.83 12.00 2.06
N PHE A 90 -8.84 11.49 2.80
CA PHE A 90 -9.06 10.75 4.02
C PHE A 90 -9.67 11.67 5.09
N ASP A 91 -10.79 11.25 5.65
CA ASP A 91 -11.50 11.99 6.68
C ASP A 91 -12.04 11.03 7.77
N GLN A 92 -12.70 11.59 8.75
CA GLN A 92 -13.22 10.82 9.86
C GLN A 92 -14.29 9.80 9.42
N THR A 93 -15.05 10.11 8.37
CA THR A 93 -16.06 9.21 7.83
C THR A 93 -15.41 7.96 7.26
N ILE A 94 -14.36 8.13 6.46
CA ILE A 94 -13.59 7.00 5.91
C ILE A 94 -12.93 6.20 7.04
N ALA A 95 -12.33 6.89 8.01
CA ALA A 95 -11.69 6.23 9.14
C ALA A 95 -12.67 5.35 9.92
N ARG A 96 -13.87 5.85 10.19
CA ARG A 96 -14.90 5.07 10.89
C ARG A 96 -15.38 3.88 10.08
N SER A 97 -15.53 4.05 8.78
CA SER A 97 -15.91 2.96 7.87
C SER A 97 -14.88 1.84 7.89
N LEU A 98 -13.60 2.18 7.80
CA LEU A 98 -12.52 1.19 7.84
C LEU A 98 -12.43 0.53 9.23
N ALA A 99 -12.60 1.30 10.29
CA ALA A 99 -12.55 0.77 11.66
C ALA A 99 -13.69 -0.22 11.95
N ALA A 100 -14.83 -0.06 11.29
CA ALA A 100 -15.97 -0.97 11.43
C ALA A 100 -15.81 -2.24 10.60
N SER A 101 -14.85 -2.31 9.69
CA SER A 101 -14.60 -3.47 8.84
C SER A 101 -13.80 -4.54 9.57
N GLN A 102 -13.76 -5.75 9.00
CA GLN A 102 -12.93 -6.84 9.51
C GLN A 102 -11.45 -6.67 9.12
N GLY A 103 -11.19 -5.88 8.10
CA GLY A 103 -9.84 -5.60 7.63
C GLY A 103 -9.83 -4.79 6.35
N PHE A 104 -8.67 -4.31 5.98
CA PHE A 104 -8.43 -3.59 4.74
C PHE A 104 -6.94 -3.63 4.42
N SER A 105 -6.57 -3.14 3.24
CA SER A 105 -5.18 -3.15 2.81
C SER A 105 -4.80 -1.82 2.18
N LEU A 106 -3.54 -1.44 2.34
CA LEU A 106 -2.99 -0.20 1.81
C LEU A 106 -1.83 -0.51 0.88
N LEU A 107 -1.82 0.14 -0.27
CA LEU A 107 -0.70 0.12 -1.20
C LEU A 107 -0.01 1.47 -1.17
N CYS A 108 1.25 1.48 -0.77
CA CYS A 108 2.05 2.69 -0.66
C CYS A 108 2.90 2.85 -1.92
N GLY A 109 2.65 3.90 -2.69
CA GLY A 109 3.44 4.23 -3.87
C GLY A 109 4.66 5.07 -3.51
N ARG A 110 5.60 5.13 -4.45
CA ARG A 110 6.79 5.99 -4.38
C ARG A 110 7.03 6.59 -5.76
N TYR A 111 8.04 7.45 -5.89
CA TYR A 111 8.39 8.13 -7.15
C TYR A 111 7.22 9.00 -7.63
N GLU A 112 6.84 8.90 -8.89
CA GLU A 112 5.70 9.62 -9.46
C GLU A 112 4.37 8.88 -9.23
N GLY A 113 4.38 7.79 -8.49
CA GLY A 113 3.21 6.97 -8.20
C GLY A 113 3.36 5.54 -8.69
N VAL A 114 2.25 4.87 -8.91
CA VAL A 114 2.22 3.51 -9.43
C VAL A 114 1.69 3.49 -10.87
N ASP A 115 2.04 2.43 -11.61
CA ASP A 115 1.52 2.23 -12.96
C ASP A 115 -0.02 2.20 -12.92
N HIS A 116 -0.65 2.90 -13.86
CA HIS A 116 -2.12 3.05 -13.91
C HIS A 116 -2.87 1.72 -13.98
N ARG A 117 -2.25 0.68 -14.54
CA ARG A 117 -2.84 -0.67 -14.59
C ARG A 117 -3.12 -1.23 -13.20
N VAL A 118 -2.29 -0.89 -12.21
CA VAL A 118 -2.49 -1.31 -10.82
C VAL A 118 -3.79 -0.76 -10.26
N VAL A 119 -4.05 0.53 -10.51
CA VAL A 119 -5.28 1.17 -10.05
C VAL A 119 -6.51 0.51 -10.67
N GLN A 120 -6.47 0.33 -12.00
CA GLN A 120 -7.61 -0.20 -12.74
C GLN A 120 -7.94 -1.67 -12.42
N GLU A 121 -6.90 -2.50 -12.29
CA GLU A 121 -7.08 -3.95 -12.24
C GLU A 121 -7.01 -4.53 -10.83
N LEU A 122 -6.37 -3.84 -9.90
CA LEU A 122 -6.04 -4.40 -8.59
C LEU A 122 -6.70 -3.67 -7.43
N CYS A 123 -6.71 -2.34 -7.45
CA CYS A 123 -7.15 -1.53 -6.33
C CYS A 123 -8.67 -1.34 -6.35
N ASP A 124 -9.25 -1.32 -5.15
CA ASP A 124 -10.69 -1.06 -4.97
C ASP A 124 -10.99 0.43 -4.86
N GLY A 125 -9.98 1.25 -4.65
CA GLY A 125 -10.11 2.70 -4.57
C GLY A 125 -8.78 3.37 -4.28
N GLU A 126 -8.83 4.68 -4.24
CA GLU A 126 -7.69 5.54 -3.89
C GLU A 126 -8.06 6.47 -2.75
N VAL A 127 -7.11 6.71 -1.85
CA VAL A 127 -7.28 7.61 -0.71
C VAL A 127 -6.12 8.57 -0.66
N SER A 128 -6.40 9.85 -0.44
CA SER A 128 -5.39 10.90 -0.32
C SER A 128 -5.26 11.35 1.13
N ILE A 129 -4.03 11.46 1.61
CA ILE A 129 -3.73 12.11 2.90
C ILE A 129 -3.09 13.49 2.70
N GLY A 130 -3.06 13.99 1.47
CA GLY A 130 -2.55 15.30 1.11
C GLY A 130 -2.17 15.37 -0.37
N ASP A 131 -1.87 16.57 -0.84
CA ASP A 131 -1.47 16.82 -2.23
C ASP A 131 0.00 16.54 -2.46
N PHE A 132 0.43 15.31 -2.18
CA PHE A 132 1.82 14.90 -2.34
C PHE A 132 1.90 13.39 -2.54
N VAL A 133 2.97 12.94 -3.18
CA VAL A 133 3.28 11.51 -3.31
C VAL A 133 4.12 11.10 -2.09
N LEU A 134 3.72 10.02 -1.47
CA LEU A 134 4.43 9.50 -0.28
C LEU A 134 5.72 8.77 -0.64
#